data_8202454bfae436d3a5348eca80823cac
#
_entry.id   8202454bfae436d3a5348eca80823cac
#
_cell.length_a   1.000
_cell.length_b   1.000
_cell.length_c   1.000
_cell.angle_alpha   90.00
_cell.angle_beta   90.00
_cell.angle_gamma   90.00
#
_symmetry.space_group_name_H-M   'P 1'
#
loop_
_entity.id
_entity.type
_entity.pdbx_description
1 polymer ?
#
loop_
_entity_poly.entity_id
_entity_poly.type
_entity_poly.pdbx_seq_one_letter_code
_entity_poly.pdbx_strand_id
1 'polypeptide(L)'
;MIRKLTVVLLTGVICLIGVTSALAVTYNEAPMLRTLVAAGELPPVEERLPEEPLVVPVVEEIGQYGGMVNLTHTGTGQWSSGGFQIIRFENLLRMAPDGTILPNLAKDWKLSDDAKAITIYLRKGIKWSDGVPFTADDLMFWWEDVTLNDELTPVKPKEWCPGGEPMRMEKIDDYTIRLHFAVPNPLVALSLVFPTRPFRFAKHHMKQFHPRYTPMEKLEEMA
;
A
#
# COMPACT_ATOMS: atom_id res chain seq x y z
N MET A 1 -53.53 -21.65 -60.86
CA MET A 1 -53.65 -21.08 -59.50
C MET A 1 -52.62 -21.73 -58.61
N ILE A 2 -51.43 -21.12 -58.49
CA ILE A 2 -50.30 -21.68 -57.73
C ILE A 2 -50.19 -20.87 -56.45
N ARG A 3 -50.42 -21.51 -55.30
CA ARG A 3 -50.20 -20.89 -54.00
C ARG A 3 -48.71 -20.95 -53.67
N LYS A 4 -48.10 -19.78 -53.54
CA LYS A 4 -46.72 -19.63 -53.03
C LYS A 4 -46.74 -19.81 -51.51
N LEU A 5 -46.02 -20.82 -51.04
CA LEU A 5 -45.77 -21.10 -49.63
C LEU A 5 -44.53 -20.29 -49.24
N THR A 6 -44.69 -19.28 -48.42
CA THR A 6 -43.60 -18.48 -47.87
C THR A 6 -43.10 -19.13 -46.60
N VAL A 7 -41.93 -19.72 -46.64
CA VAL A 7 -41.23 -20.26 -45.46
C VAL A 7 -40.47 -19.11 -44.81
N VAL A 8 -40.88 -18.69 -43.62
CA VAL A 8 -40.17 -17.74 -42.78
C VAL A 8 -39.17 -18.55 -41.96
N LEU A 9 -37.89 -18.43 -42.30
CA LEU A 9 -36.80 -18.93 -41.50
C LEU A 9 -36.55 -17.95 -40.32
N LEU A 10 -36.94 -18.39 -39.12
CA LEU A 10 -36.62 -17.69 -37.87
C LEU A 10 -35.20 -18.09 -37.47
N THR A 11 -34.21 -17.24 -37.80
CA THR A 11 -32.84 -17.40 -37.33
C THR A 11 -32.75 -16.89 -35.90
N GLY A 12 -32.83 -17.81 -34.94
CA GLY A 12 -32.58 -17.53 -33.54
C GLY A 12 -31.09 -17.31 -33.31
N VAL A 13 -30.70 -16.06 -33.11
CA VAL A 13 -29.35 -15.72 -32.61
C VAL A 13 -29.30 -16.08 -31.13
N ILE A 14 -28.77 -17.22 -30.80
CA ILE A 14 -28.43 -17.58 -29.42
C ILE A 14 -27.17 -16.78 -29.06
N CYS A 15 -27.35 -15.66 -28.37
CA CYS A 15 -26.24 -14.99 -27.67
C CYS A 15 -25.79 -15.94 -26.53
N LEU A 16 -24.72 -16.70 -26.77
CA LEU A 16 -23.95 -17.33 -25.72
C LEU A 16 -23.28 -16.21 -24.92
N ILE A 17 -23.95 -15.75 -23.87
CA ILE A 17 -23.29 -14.98 -22.81
C ILE A 17 -22.39 -15.99 -22.11
N GLY A 18 -21.12 -16.01 -22.52
CA GLY A 18 -20.07 -16.72 -21.80
C GLY A 18 -19.93 -16.07 -20.43
N VAL A 19 -20.61 -16.64 -19.43
CA VAL A 19 -20.30 -16.35 -18.03
C VAL A 19 -18.92 -16.95 -17.80
N THR A 20 -17.88 -16.16 -17.98
CA THR A 20 -16.57 -16.46 -17.44
C THR A 20 -16.72 -16.44 -15.92
N SER A 21 -17.00 -17.60 -15.33
CA SER A 21 -16.84 -17.80 -13.90
C SER A 21 -15.37 -17.51 -13.61
N ALA A 22 -15.06 -16.29 -13.19
CA ALA A 22 -13.78 -16.03 -12.55
C ALA A 22 -13.74 -17.02 -11.38
N LEU A 23 -12.80 -17.97 -11.43
CA LEU A 23 -12.53 -18.85 -10.31
C LEU A 23 -12.16 -17.92 -9.16
N ALA A 24 -13.08 -17.71 -8.24
CA ALA A 24 -12.84 -16.92 -7.05
C ALA A 24 -11.70 -17.60 -6.30
N VAL A 25 -10.58 -16.91 -6.16
CA VAL A 25 -9.47 -17.42 -5.37
C VAL A 25 -9.97 -17.51 -3.93
N THR A 26 -10.01 -18.72 -3.40
CA THR A 26 -10.41 -18.95 -2.01
C THR A 26 -9.18 -18.70 -1.12
N TYR A 27 -9.30 -17.76 -0.21
CA TYR A 27 -8.28 -17.48 0.80
C TYR A 27 -8.57 -18.26 2.08
N ASN A 28 -7.51 -18.70 2.75
CA ASN A 28 -7.65 -19.44 4.00
C ASN A 28 -7.42 -18.52 5.19
N GLU A 29 -8.32 -18.61 6.18
CA GLU A 29 -8.15 -17.91 7.45
C GLU A 29 -6.96 -18.49 8.24
N ALA A 30 -6.12 -17.62 8.80
CA ALA A 30 -5.06 -18.04 9.70
C ALA A 30 -5.66 -18.78 10.91
N PRO A 31 -5.11 -19.96 11.32
CA PRO A 31 -5.71 -20.77 12.39
C PRO A 31 -5.97 -20.00 13.68
N MET A 32 -5.05 -19.10 14.05
CA MET A 32 -5.17 -18.28 15.27
C MET A 32 -6.30 -17.23 15.21
N LEU A 33 -6.73 -16.83 14.02
CA LEU A 33 -7.79 -15.82 13.82
C LEU A 33 -9.18 -16.43 13.66
N ARG A 34 -9.27 -17.74 13.42
CA ARG A 34 -10.57 -18.43 13.18
C ARG A 34 -11.55 -18.23 14.32
N THR A 35 -11.06 -18.23 15.57
CA THR A 35 -11.91 -18.02 16.74
C THR A 35 -12.51 -16.62 16.77
N LEU A 36 -11.73 -15.59 16.42
CA LEU A 36 -12.18 -14.21 16.39
C LEU A 36 -13.21 -13.99 15.25
N VAL A 37 -12.96 -14.61 14.09
CA VAL A 37 -13.91 -14.57 12.97
C VAL A 37 -15.21 -15.28 13.35
N ALA A 38 -15.14 -16.45 13.97
CA ALA A 38 -16.33 -17.18 14.41
C ALA A 38 -17.12 -16.44 15.51
N ALA A 39 -16.45 -15.65 16.34
CA ALA A 39 -17.07 -14.81 17.35
C ALA A 39 -17.65 -13.50 16.78
N GLY A 40 -17.41 -13.18 15.51
CA GLY A 40 -17.81 -11.90 14.90
C GLY A 40 -16.96 -10.70 15.35
N GLU A 41 -15.85 -10.96 16.01
CA GLU A 41 -14.91 -9.94 16.49
C GLU A 41 -13.95 -9.47 15.37
N LEU A 42 -13.82 -10.28 14.32
CA LEU A 42 -12.99 -9.99 13.15
C LEU A 42 -13.80 -10.36 11.88
N PRO A 43 -13.81 -9.49 10.85
CA PRO A 43 -14.39 -9.84 9.55
C PRO A 43 -13.70 -11.06 8.92
N PRO A 44 -14.37 -11.81 8.03
CA PRO A 44 -13.75 -12.88 7.23
C PRO A 44 -12.53 -12.38 6.46
N VAL A 45 -11.59 -13.30 6.13
CA VAL A 45 -10.34 -12.95 5.44
C VAL A 45 -10.58 -12.24 4.11
N GLU A 46 -11.60 -12.61 3.38
CA GLU A 46 -11.98 -12.01 2.09
C GLU A 46 -12.35 -10.53 2.21
N GLU A 47 -12.92 -10.11 3.33
CA GLU A 47 -13.29 -8.72 3.59
C GLU A 47 -12.11 -7.87 4.10
N ARG A 48 -11.03 -8.53 4.57
CA ARG A 48 -9.82 -7.87 5.07
C ARG A 48 -8.73 -7.70 4.02
N LEU A 49 -8.75 -8.52 2.99
CA LEU A 49 -7.77 -8.47 1.91
C LEU A 49 -8.08 -7.32 0.93
N PRO A 50 -7.05 -6.77 0.25
CA PRO A 50 -7.25 -5.86 -0.87
C PRO A 50 -7.91 -6.57 -2.07
N GLU A 51 -8.38 -5.81 -3.06
CA GLU A 51 -9.01 -6.35 -4.28
C GLU A 51 -8.10 -7.33 -5.03
N GLU A 52 -6.81 -7.01 -5.08
CA GLU A 52 -5.76 -7.83 -5.71
C GLU A 52 -4.66 -8.10 -4.68
N PRO A 53 -4.79 -9.09 -3.80
CA PRO A 53 -3.79 -9.38 -2.78
C PRO A 53 -2.44 -9.75 -3.40
N LEU A 54 -1.36 -9.30 -2.78
CA LEU A 54 -0.03 -9.75 -3.18
C LEU A 54 0.18 -11.20 -2.74
N VAL A 55 0.40 -12.08 -3.72
CA VAL A 55 0.87 -13.44 -3.46
C VAL A 55 2.40 -13.43 -3.54
N VAL A 56 3.05 -13.60 -2.40
CA VAL A 56 4.51 -13.65 -2.32
C VAL A 56 4.99 -15.01 -2.85
N PRO A 57 5.87 -15.05 -3.87
CA PRO A 57 6.44 -16.31 -4.34
C PRO A 57 7.14 -17.06 -3.22
N VAL A 58 6.93 -18.36 -3.18
CA VAL A 58 7.63 -19.26 -2.27
C VAL A 58 9.09 -19.37 -2.68
N VAL A 59 10.03 -19.20 -1.75
CA VAL A 59 11.47 -19.33 -2.02
C VAL A 59 11.91 -20.78 -1.82
N GLU A 60 11.62 -21.37 -0.68
CA GLU A 60 11.96 -22.77 -0.37
C GLU A 60 10.68 -23.59 -0.15
N GLU A 61 9.88 -23.23 0.85
CA GLU A 61 8.63 -23.90 1.17
C GLU A 61 7.59 -22.93 1.73
N ILE A 62 6.33 -23.34 1.71
CA ILE A 62 5.26 -22.57 2.35
C ILE A 62 5.46 -22.62 3.86
N GLY A 63 5.55 -21.44 4.48
CA GLY A 63 5.72 -21.30 5.92
C GLY A 63 4.56 -21.91 6.72
N GLN A 64 4.85 -22.34 7.94
CA GLN A 64 3.86 -22.85 8.87
C GLN A 64 3.47 -21.75 9.87
N TYR A 65 2.19 -21.74 10.25
CA TYR A 65 1.69 -20.79 11.25
C TYR A 65 2.24 -21.13 12.64
N GLY A 66 2.59 -20.09 13.39
CA GLY A 66 3.06 -20.21 14.77
C GLY A 66 4.55 -19.96 14.89
N GLY A 67 5.12 -20.44 16.00
CA GLY A 67 6.53 -20.23 16.31
C GLY A 67 6.81 -18.88 16.99
N MET A 68 8.09 -18.64 17.29
CA MET A 68 8.59 -17.42 17.93
C MET A 68 9.87 -16.97 17.25
N VAL A 69 9.94 -15.69 16.92
CA VAL A 69 11.16 -15.06 16.41
C VAL A 69 11.89 -14.40 17.58
N ASN A 70 13.09 -14.88 17.88
CA ASN A 70 13.96 -14.29 18.90
C ASN A 70 14.93 -13.34 18.22
N LEU A 71 14.88 -12.06 18.59
CA LEU A 71 15.78 -11.03 18.09
C LEU A 71 16.73 -10.58 19.19
N THR A 72 17.98 -10.34 18.84
CA THR A 72 19.00 -9.79 19.75
C THR A 72 19.34 -8.36 19.34
N HIS A 73 19.62 -7.51 20.34
CA HIS A 73 20.11 -6.15 20.10
C HIS A 73 21.18 -5.79 21.15
N THR A 74 22.05 -4.86 20.78
CA THR A 74 23.17 -4.43 21.65
C THR A 74 22.90 -3.13 22.40
N GLY A 75 21.76 -2.48 22.16
CA GLY A 75 21.41 -1.20 22.76
C GLY A 75 20.27 -1.29 23.77
N THR A 76 20.08 -0.24 24.55
CA THR A 76 18.98 -0.12 25.51
C THR A 76 17.63 0.20 24.88
N GLY A 77 17.62 0.61 23.60
CA GLY A 77 16.39 0.91 22.84
C GLY A 77 15.94 -0.29 22.01
N GLN A 78 14.82 -0.90 22.37
CA GLN A 78 14.18 -2.00 21.59
C GLN A 78 13.90 -1.63 20.12
N TRP A 79 13.88 -0.36 19.81
CA TRP A 79 13.53 0.21 18.51
C TRP A 79 14.72 0.29 17.53
N SER A 80 15.95 0.08 18.00
CA SER A 80 17.17 0.26 17.23
C SER A 80 17.59 -0.97 16.42
N SER A 81 16.97 -2.12 16.63
CA SER A 81 17.28 -3.32 15.83
C SER A 81 16.57 -3.23 14.45
N GLY A 82 17.36 -3.19 13.37
CA GLY A 82 16.81 -3.20 12.00
C GLY A 82 15.85 -4.37 11.75
N GLY A 83 16.09 -5.52 12.34
CA GLY A 83 15.21 -6.69 12.27
C GLY A 83 13.80 -6.45 12.79
N PHE A 84 13.66 -5.69 13.88
CA PHE A 84 12.35 -5.37 14.44
C PHE A 84 11.55 -4.42 13.53
N GLN A 85 12.22 -3.51 12.82
CA GLN A 85 11.56 -2.61 11.89
C GLN A 85 11.04 -3.34 10.65
N ILE A 86 11.76 -4.33 10.14
CA ILE A 86 11.37 -5.14 8.98
C ILE A 86 10.08 -5.93 9.28
N ILE A 87 9.90 -6.41 10.50
CA ILE A 87 8.71 -7.17 10.91
C ILE A 87 7.48 -6.27 11.11
N ARG A 88 7.68 -5.01 11.50
CA ARG A 88 6.59 -4.09 11.89
C ARG A 88 5.99 -3.28 10.76
N PHE A 89 6.77 -3.02 9.72
CA PHE A 89 6.38 -2.06 8.71
C PHE A 89 6.44 -2.66 7.32
N GLU A 90 5.37 -2.44 6.59
CA GLU A 90 5.33 -2.70 5.16
C GLU A 90 5.77 -1.46 4.38
N ASN A 91 6.46 -1.67 3.27
CA ASN A 91 6.96 -0.63 2.39
C ASN A 91 6.19 -0.61 1.07
N LEU A 92 6.32 0.45 0.29
CA LEU A 92 5.68 0.51 -1.02
C LEU A 92 6.23 -0.54 -1.97
N LEU A 93 7.53 -0.78 -1.93
CA LEU A 93 8.22 -1.80 -2.73
C LEU A 93 8.96 -2.76 -1.81
N ARG A 94 9.35 -3.91 -2.33
CA ARG A 94 10.18 -4.89 -1.63
C ARG A 94 11.34 -5.36 -2.50
N MET A 95 12.34 -5.97 -1.90
CA MET A 95 13.48 -6.53 -2.61
C MET A 95 13.45 -8.06 -2.55
N ALA A 96 13.67 -8.69 -3.69
CA ALA A 96 13.89 -10.12 -3.77
C ALA A 96 15.31 -10.49 -3.33
N PRO A 97 15.60 -11.76 -3.03
CA PRO A 97 16.95 -12.21 -2.64
C PRO A 97 18.07 -11.92 -3.65
N ASP A 98 17.72 -11.81 -4.91
CA ASP A 98 18.66 -11.47 -6.00
C ASP A 98 18.87 -9.95 -6.18
N GLY A 99 18.25 -9.12 -5.34
CA GLY A 99 18.31 -7.67 -5.41
C GLY A 99 17.28 -7.02 -6.33
N THR A 100 16.42 -7.79 -6.98
CA THR A 100 15.33 -7.24 -7.82
C THR A 100 14.31 -6.51 -6.99
N ILE A 101 13.94 -5.29 -7.40
CA ILE A 101 12.88 -4.52 -6.75
C ILE A 101 11.53 -5.01 -7.27
N LEU A 102 10.62 -5.34 -6.37
CA LEU A 102 9.32 -5.93 -6.64
C LEU A 102 8.19 -5.10 -6.03
N PRO A 103 6.95 -5.20 -6.56
CA PRO A 103 5.76 -4.62 -5.94
C PRO A 103 5.52 -5.11 -4.51
N ASN A 104 4.89 -4.23 -3.68
CA ASN A 104 4.39 -4.59 -2.35
C ASN A 104 3.08 -3.83 -2.07
N LEU A 105 3.05 -2.81 -1.19
CA LEU A 105 1.88 -1.93 -1.03
C LEU A 105 1.55 -1.17 -2.32
N ALA A 106 2.57 -0.77 -3.07
CA ALA A 106 2.40 -0.39 -4.47
C ALA A 106 2.29 -1.63 -5.34
N LYS A 107 1.31 -1.65 -6.24
CA LYS A 107 1.14 -2.73 -7.22
C LYS A 107 2.09 -2.59 -8.41
N ASP A 108 2.51 -1.35 -8.69
CA ASP A 108 3.41 -1.04 -9.80
C ASP A 108 4.05 0.35 -9.61
N TRP A 109 5.10 0.64 -10.37
CA TRP A 109 5.71 1.96 -10.46
C TRP A 109 6.35 2.20 -11.81
N LYS A 110 6.54 3.47 -12.17
CA LYS A 110 7.20 3.87 -13.40
C LYS A 110 8.12 5.05 -13.18
N LEU A 111 9.40 4.85 -13.41
CA LEU A 111 10.40 5.92 -13.44
C LEU A 111 10.34 6.63 -14.81
N SER A 112 10.44 7.96 -14.83
CA SER A 112 10.56 8.73 -16.08
C SER A 112 11.94 8.51 -16.72
N ASP A 113 12.03 8.72 -18.03
CA ASP A 113 13.25 8.48 -18.81
C ASP A 113 14.43 9.36 -18.34
N ASP A 114 14.13 10.56 -17.85
CA ASP A 114 15.10 11.50 -17.26
C ASP A 114 15.38 11.24 -15.77
N ALA A 115 14.76 10.21 -15.20
CA ALA A 115 14.84 9.85 -13.79
C ALA A 115 14.46 10.99 -12.82
N LYS A 116 13.73 12.01 -13.28
CA LYS A 116 13.27 13.13 -12.43
C LYS A 116 11.88 12.95 -11.85
N ALA A 117 11.15 11.91 -12.26
CA ALA A 117 9.86 11.60 -11.67
C ALA A 117 9.65 10.10 -11.56
N ILE A 118 8.98 9.68 -10.49
CA ILE A 118 8.47 8.32 -10.33
C ILE A 118 6.97 8.37 -10.07
N THR A 119 6.21 7.62 -10.85
CA THR A 119 4.78 7.41 -10.62
C THR A 119 4.60 6.08 -9.88
N ILE A 120 3.81 6.09 -8.84
CA ILE A 120 3.58 4.93 -7.95
C ILE A 120 2.08 4.65 -7.96
N TYR A 121 1.72 3.40 -8.24
CA TYR A 121 0.35 2.91 -8.28
C TYR A 121 0.10 2.05 -7.03
N LEU A 122 -0.71 2.55 -6.11
CA LEU A 122 -1.06 1.85 -4.88
C LEU A 122 -2.00 0.69 -5.17
N ARG A 123 -1.96 -0.33 -4.33
CA ARG A 123 -2.87 -1.46 -4.37
C ARG A 123 -4.20 -1.06 -3.74
N LYS A 124 -5.30 -1.20 -4.49
CA LYS A 124 -6.65 -0.85 -4.00
C LYS A 124 -7.13 -1.82 -2.93
N GLY A 125 -7.86 -1.28 -1.95
CA GLY A 125 -8.49 -2.08 -0.89
C GLY A 125 -7.58 -2.42 0.28
N ILE A 126 -6.33 -1.91 0.32
CA ILE A 126 -5.51 -1.95 1.53
C ILE A 126 -6.17 -1.07 2.59
N LYS A 127 -6.21 -1.56 3.81
CA LYS A 127 -6.85 -0.90 4.96
C LYS A 127 -5.85 -0.75 6.09
N TRP A 128 -6.03 0.29 6.87
CA TRP A 128 -5.44 0.43 8.18
C TRP A 128 -6.08 -0.59 9.16
N SER A 129 -5.49 -0.76 10.34
CA SER A 129 -5.97 -1.72 11.34
C SER A 129 -7.40 -1.46 11.86
N ASP A 130 -7.88 -0.25 11.70
CA ASP A 130 -9.25 0.18 12.05
C ASP A 130 -10.25 0.05 10.88
N GLY A 131 -9.80 -0.47 9.73
CA GLY A 131 -10.61 -0.70 8.55
C GLY A 131 -10.70 0.47 7.57
N VAL A 132 -10.15 1.64 7.92
CA VAL A 132 -10.12 2.80 7.01
C VAL A 132 -9.18 2.53 5.83
N PRO A 133 -9.56 2.85 4.58
CA PRO A 133 -8.70 2.64 3.42
C PRO A 133 -7.37 3.39 3.51
N PHE A 134 -6.27 2.71 3.12
CA PHE A 134 -4.98 3.34 2.86
C PHE A 134 -4.99 3.92 1.45
N THR A 135 -4.71 5.22 1.33
CA THR A 135 -4.79 5.95 0.05
C THR A 135 -3.62 6.92 -0.13
N ALA A 136 -3.58 7.55 -1.30
CA ALA A 136 -2.64 8.62 -1.61
C ALA A 136 -2.72 9.79 -0.62
N ASP A 137 -3.87 10.02 0.03
CA ASP A 137 -4.04 11.07 1.03
C ASP A 137 -3.17 10.86 2.27
N ASP A 138 -2.90 9.60 2.65
CA ASP A 138 -2.01 9.28 3.76
C ASP A 138 -0.55 9.66 3.44
N LEU A 139 -0.14 9.43 2.18
CA LEU A 139 1.19 9.79 1.68
C LEU A 139 1.34 11.31 1.53
N MET A 140 0.30 12.00 1.02
CA MET A 140 0.27 13.46 0.94
C MET A 140 0.37 14.08 2.33
N PHE A 141 -0.38 13.56 3.31
CA PHE A 141 -0.33 14.01 4.70
C PHE A 141 1.08 13.87 5.29
N TRP A 142 1.71 12.69 5.10
CA TRP A 142 3.08 12.50 5.54
C TRP A 142 4.03 13.53 4.93
N TRP A 143 3.89 13.79 3.63
CA TRP A 143 4.83 14.69 2.95
C TRP A 143 4.55 16.16 3.26
N GLU A 144 3.33 16.61 3.02
CA GLU A 144 2.97 18.04 3.11
C GLU A 144 2.79 18.54 4.54
N ASP A 145 2.15 17.73 5.39
CA ASP A 145 1.80 18.17 6.73
C ASP A 145 2.88 17.83 7.76
N VAL A 146 3.57 16.70 7.60
CA VAL A 146 4.58 16.26 8.58
C VAL A 146 5.99 16.58 8.10
N THR A 147 6.37 16.14 6.89
CA THR A 147 7.77 16.27 6.44
C THR A 147 8.13 17.69 6.03
N LEU A 148 7.27 18.41 5.32
CA LEU A 148 7.51 19.80 4.95
C LEU A 148 7.28 20.81 6.09
N ASN A 149 6.68 20.40 7.18
CA ASN A 149 6.53 21.23 8.36
C ASN A 149 7.87 21.35 9.11
N ASP A 150 8.39 22.57 9.24
CA ASP A 150 9.70 22.84 9.85
C ASP A 150 9.71 22.61 11.37
N GLU A 151 8.55 22.73 12.03
CA GLU A 151 8.42 22.48 13.47
C GLU A 151 8.47 20.97 13.76
N LEU A 152 7.82 20.15 12.93
CA LEU A 152 7.77 18.70 13.08
C LEU A 152 9.02 18.01 12.50
N THR A 153 9.56 18.54 11.41
CA THR A 153 10.71 17.97 10.69
C THR A 153 11.70 19.08 10.34
N PRO A 154 12.46 19.59 11.34
CA PRO A 154 13.43 20.68 11.11
C PRO A 154 14.50 20.32 10.10
N VAL A 155 14.89 19.03 10.05
CA VAL A 155 15.87 18.51 9.08
C VAL A 155 15.16 17.54 8.14
N LYS A 156 15.00 17.94 6.88
CA LYS A 156 14.36 17.10 5.87
C LYS A 156 15.24 15.88 5.55
N PRO A 157 14.63 14.69 5.37
CA PRO A 157 15.37 13.49 5.01
C PRO A 157 16.06 13.66 3.65
N LYS A 158 17.36 13.40 3.59
CA LYS A 158 18.20 13.64 2.40
C LYS A 158 17.78 12.83 1.18
N GLU A 159 17.28 11.64 1.41
CA GLU A 159 16.79 10.74 0.35
C GLU A 159 15.63 11.33 -0.46
N TRP A 160 14.88 12.26 0.13
CA TRP A 160 13.78 12.96 -0.51
C TRP A 160 14.13 14.39 -0.97
N CYS A 161 15.40 14.78 -0.78
CA CYS A 161 15.92 16.10 -1.16
C CYS A 161 17.16 15.96 -2.07
N PRO A 162 17.10 15.21 -3.18
CA PRO A 162 18.24 15.10 -4.09
C PRO A 162 18.54 16.47 -4.71
N GLY A 163 19.83 16.86 -4.72
CA GLY A 163 20.24 18.19 -5.13
C GLY A 163 20.02 19.29 -4.07
N GLY A 164 19.57 18.91 -2.86
CA GLY A 164 19.33 19.85 -1.75
C GLY A 164 17.92 20.43 -1.72
N GLU A 165 17.10 20.14 -2.72
CA GLU A 165 15.70 20.61 -2.81
C GLU A 165 14.73 19.49 -2.45
N PRO A 166 13.71 19.74 -1.57
CA PRO A 166 12.66 18.77 -1.29
C PRO A 166 11.90 18.37 -2.57
N MET A 167 11.61 17.08 -2.70
CA MET A 167 10.77 16.60 -3.78
C MET A 167 9.37 17.27 -3.74
N ARG A 168 8.70 17.33 -4.88
CA ARG A 168 7.28 17.67 -4.95
C ARG A 168 6.47 16.38 -5.10
N MET A 169 5.52 16.16 -4.21
CA MET A 169 4.56 15.07 -4.34
C MET A 169 3.28 15.58 -4.98
N GLU A 170 2.74 14.78 -5.90
CA GLU A 170 1.51 15.08 -6.62
C GLU A 170 0.55 13.90 -6.49
N LYS A 171 -0.65 14.16 -5.95
CA LYS A 171 -1.75 13.21 -5.95
C LYS A 171 -2.43 13.27 -7.33
N ILE A 172 -2.39 12.18 -8.09
CA ILE A 172 -3.09 12.06 -9.39
C ILE A 172 -4.52 11.56 -9.16
N ASP A 173 -4.67 10.54 -8.33
CA ASP A 173 -5.95 10.01 -7.84
C ASP A 173 -5.75 9.35 -6.47
N ASP A 174 -6.78 8.71 -5.92
CA ASP A 174 -6.72 8.12 -4.57
C ASP A 174 -5.72 6.96 -4.46
N TYR A 175 -5.27 6.39 -5.58
CA TYR A 175 -4.35 5.26 -5.62
C TYR A 175 -3.13 5.52 -6.50
N THR A 176 -2.92 6.76 -6.94
CA THR A 176 -1.78 7.11 -7.79
C THR A 176 -1.14 8.41 -7.31
N ILE A 177 0.16 8.33 -7.02
CA ILE A 177 0.99 9.49 -6.70
C ILE A 177 2.14 9.60 -7.69
N ARG A 178 2.66 10.81 -7.83
CA ARG A 178 3.89 11.08 -8.56
C ARG A 178 4.84 11.92 -7.72
N LEU A 179 6.07 11.47 -7.63
CA LEU A 179 7.15 12.20 -6.98
C LEU A 179 8.00 12.87 -8.04
N HIS A 180 8.29 14.17 -7.88
CA HIS A 180 9.11 14.95 -8.80
C HIS A 180 10.37 15.44 -8.07
N PHE A 181 11.51 15.33 -8.71
CA PHE A 181 12.81 15.72 -8.19
C PHE A 181 13.45 16.83 -9.04
N ALA A 182 14.16 17.75 -8.40
CA ALA A 182 14.90 18.82 -9.08
C ALA A 182 16.01 18.27 -9.97
N VAL A 183 16.67 17.19 -9.53
CA VAL A 183 17.73 16.49 -10.26
C VAL A 183 17.38 15.02 -10.47
N PRO A 184 18.01 14.32 -11.44
CA PRO A 184 17.78 12.89 -11.63
C PRO A 184 18.02 12.08 -10.35
N ASN A 185 17.09 11.17 -10.03
CA ASN A 185 17.18 10.26 -8.89
C ASN A 185 16.88 8.81 -9.33
N PRO A 186 17.81 8.16 -10.03
CA PRO A 186 17.61 6.81 -10.57
C PRO A 186 17.45 5.73 -9.50
N LEU A 187 17.87 6.00 -8.25
CA LEU A 187 17.81 5.07 -7.14
C LEU A 187 16.57 5.26 -6.26
N VAL A 188 15.62 6.10 -6.65
CA VAL A 188 14.43 6.40 -5.82
C VAL A 188 13.61 5.14 -5.50
N ALA A 189 13.50 4.18 -6.42
CA ALA A 189 12.82 2.92 -6.18
C ALA A 189 13.45 2.12 -5.02
N LEU A 190 14.77 2.20 -4.86
CA LEU A 190 15.47 1.58 -3.73
C LEU A 190 15.09 2.24 -2.39
N SER A 191 14.89 3.57 -2.38
CA SER A 191 14.41 4.28 -1.17
C SER A 191 13.01 3.86 -0.75
N LEU A 192 12.20 3.32 -1.67
CA LEU A 192 10.85 2.82 -1.39
C LEU A 192 10.82 1.37 -0.88
N VAL A 193 11.95 0.66 -0.94
CA VAL A 193 12.13 -0.70 -0.41
C VAL A 193 12.49 -0.69 1.07
N PHE A 194 13.30 0.28 1.50
CA PHE A 194 13.75 0.35 2.88
C PHE A 194 12.70 1.02 3.77
N PRO A 195 12.66 0.67 5.08
CA PRO A 195 11.70 1.24 6.02
C PRO A 195 12.03 2.71 6.33
N THR A 196 12.08 3.52 5.28
CA THR A 196 12.05 4.95 5.39
C THR A 196 10.69 5.35 5.93
N ARG A 197 10.62 6.14 6.94
CA ARG A 197 9.47 6.46 7.80
C ARG A 197 8.17 6.98 7.14
N PRO A 198 8.01 7.05 5.80
CA PRO A 198 6.92 7.78 5.15
C PRO A 198 5.53 7.17 5.32
N PHE A 199 5.41 5.85 5.52
CA PHE A 199 4.13 5.15 5.36
C PHE A 199 3.47 4.75 6.69
N ARG A 200 3.69 5.56 7.74
CA ARG A 200 3.22 5.28 9.12
C ARG A 200 2.10 6.20 9.57
N PHE A 201 1.65 7.09 8.71
CA PHE A 201 0.75 8.17 9.10
C PHE A 201 -0.63 7.93 8.51
N ALA A 202 -1.50 7.28 9.27
CA ALA A 202 -2.92 7.21 8.98
C ALA A 202 -3.51 8.63 9.13
N LYS A 203 -3.71 9.35 8.04
CA LYS A 203 -4.17 10.74 8.04
C LYS A 203 -5.41 10.93 8.89
N HIS A 204 -6.40 10.04 8.74
CA HIS A 204 -7.67 10.13 9.46
C HIS A 204 -7.49 10.11 10.98
N HIS A 205 -6.49 9.37 11.48
CA HIS A 205 -6.13 9.31 12.88
C HIS A 205 -5.18 10.43 13.27
N MET A 206 -4.10 10.64 12.51
CA MET A 206 -3.01 11.55 12.90
C MET A 206 -3.39 13.05 12.82
N LYS A 207 -4.33 13.42 11.93
CA LYS A 207 -4.76 14.81 11.78
C LYS A 207 -5.30 15.44 13.09
N GLN A 208 -5.84 14.64 14.01
CA GLN A 208 -6.34 15.14 15.29
C GLN A 208 -5.22 15.67 16.20
N PHE A 209 -3.98 15.25 15.99
CA PHE A 209 -2.80 15.68 16.74
C PHE A 209 -1.96 16.73 15.99
N HIS A 210 -2.47 17.26 14.86
CA HIS A 210 -1.71 18.16 14.02
C HIS A 210 -2.31 19.58 14.05
N PRO A 211 -1.51 20.65 14.28
CA PRO A 211 -2.01 22.03 14.48
C PRO A 211 -2.75 22.61 13.27
N ARG A 212 -2.53 22.08 12.07
CA ARG A 212 -3.29 22.47 10.87
C ARG A 212 -4.76 22.08 10.93
N TYR A 213 -5.10 21.04 11.70
CA TYR A 213 -6.44 20.43 11.74
C TYR A 213 -7.11 20.55 13.10
N THR A 214 -6.34 20.77 14.17
CA THR A 214 -6.83 20.85 15.54
C THR A 214 -6.28 22.10 16.20
N PRO A 215 -7.13 22.93 16.83
CA PRO A 215 -6.71 24.13 17.55
C PRO A 215 -5.68 23.80 18.65
N MET A 216 -4.71 24.70 18.85
CA MET A 216 -3.62 24.52 19.83
C MET A 216 -4.14 24.27 21.25
N GLU A 217 -5.19 25.00 21.68
CA GLU A 217 -5.83 24.82 22.98
C GLU A 217 -6.24 23.36 23.22
N LYS A 218 -6.83 22.73 22.20
CA LYS A 218 -7.21 21.31 22.27
C LYS A 218 -6.01 20.38 22.23
N LEU A 219 -4.93 20.72 21.50
CA LEU A 219 -3.71 19.92 21.48
C LEU A 219 -3.00 19.94 22.83
N GLU A 220 -3.01 21.08 23.52
CA GLU A 220 -2.46 21.23 24.88
C GLU A 220 -3.25 20.41 25.90
N GLU A 221 -4.59 20.30 25.76
CA GLU A 221 -5.40 19.43 26.61
C GLU A 221 -5.13 17.93 26.39
N MET A 222 -4.61 17.55 25.23
CA MET A 222 -4.32 16.15 24.87
C MET A 222 -2.89 15.71 25.20
N ALA A 223 -2.00 16.65 25.56
CA ALA A 223 -0.59 16.42 25.85
C ALA A 223 -0.36 16.04 27.31
#